data_9a6a826db18642d3e86868a1640bd48a
#
_entry.id   9a6a826db18642d3e86868a1640bd48a
#
_cell.length_a   1.000
_cell.length_b   1.000
_cell.length_c   1.000
_cell.angle_alpha   90.00
_cell.angle_beta   90.00
_cell.angle_gamma   90.00
#
_symmetry.space_group_name_H-M   'P 1'
#
loop_
_entity.id
_entity.type
_entity.pdbx_description
1 polymer ?
#
loop_
_entity_poly.entity_id
_entity_poly.type
_entity_poly.pdbx_seq_one_letter_code
_entity_poly.pdbx_strand_id
1 'polypeptide(L)'
;TRPARLFGLAKLGFTQSYTYYTWRTAKWELMEFGKFIADHADYSRQSLWVNTPDILHESLQHGGPGMFAIRAAMAATMSPTWGVYSGFELFEHRAVREGSEEYLNSEKYELRPRDFDAALADGESLEPFLARLNEIRRVHPALQQLRTITFHHIDNDALLAYSKFDPITGDQVLVVVTLNPFGPEEGTLWLDMEALGM
;
A
#
# COMPACT_ATOMS: atom_id res chain seq x y z
N THR A 1 5.57 -3.06 17.67
CA THR A 1 5.10 -2.15 18.75
C THR A 1 3.58 -2.28 18.89
N ARG A 2 3.04 -2.39 20.11
CA ARG A 2 1.59 -2.49 20.34
C ARG A 2 0.88 -1.20 19.90
N PRO A 3 -0.34 -1.26 19.28
CA PRO A 3 -1.06 -0.08 18.81
C PRO A 3 -1.18 1.05 19.85
N ALA A 4 -1.44 0.72 21.11
CA ALA A 4 -1.53 1.70 22.19
C ALA A 4 -0.24 2.54 22.37
N ARG A 5 0.94 1.97 22.12
CA ARG A 5 2.20 2.70 22.17
C ARG A 5 2.39 3.62 20.97
N LEU A 6 1.98 3.18 19.77
CA LEU A 6 2.00 4.02 18.56
C LEU A 6 1.14 5.26 18.76
N PHE A 7 -0.07 5.09 19.29
CA PHE A 7 -0.97 6.21 19.57
C PHE A 7 -0.45 7.11 20.67
N GLY A 8 0.16 6.54 21.71
CA GLY A 8 0.82 7.33 22.75
C GLY A 8 1.92 8.24 22.18
N LEU A 9 2.78 7.70 21.31
CA LEU A 9 3.82 8.47 20.64
C LEU A 9 3.24 9.53 19.69
N ALA A 10 2.20 9.19 18.93
CA ALA A 10 1.54 10.14 18.03
C ALA A 10 0.96 11.35 18.81
N LYS A 11 0.35 11.11 19.97
CA LYS A 11 -0.15 12.16 20.87
C LYS A 11 0.96 13.02 21.47
N LEU A 12 2.17 12.51 21.57
CA LEU A 12 3.36 13.25 22.01
C LEU A 12 4.03 14.06 20.88
N GLY A 13 3.48 14.02 19.65
CA GLY A 13 3.94 14.83 18.54
C GLY A 13 4.77 14.10 17.48
N PHE A 14 4.89 12.77 17.54
CA PHE A 14 5.47 12.01 16.43
C PHE A 14 4.57 12.11 15.21
N THR A 15 5.09 12.65 14.10
CA THR A 15 4.30 13.03 12.94
C THR A 15 3.84 11.87 12.09
N GLN A 16 4.54 10.73 12.13
CA GLN A 16 4.15 9.50 11.42
C GLN A 16 4.65 8.27 12.16
N SER A 17 4.07 7.12 11.84
CA SER A 17 4.48 5.82 12.35
C SER A 17 4.46 4.77 11.25
N TYR A 18 5.41 3.85 11.28
CA TYR A 18 5.30 2.59 10.55
C TYR A 18 4.12 1.78 11.07
N THR A 19 3.53 0.99 10.19
CA THR A 19 2.33 0.23 10.49
C THR A 19 2.48 -1.24 10.19
N TYR A 20 1.44 -1.99 10.54
CA TYR A 20 1.30 -3.41 10.24
C TYR A 20 0.71 -3.69 8.84
N TYR A 21 0.68 -2.70 7.94
CA TYR A 21 0.19 -2.86 6.58
C TYR A 21 0.87 -4.02 5.85
N THR A 22 2.17 -4.17 6.03
CA THR A 22 2.98 -5.21 5.38
C THR A 22 2.42 -6.62 5.55
N TRP A 23 1.81 -6.90 6.72
CA TRP A 23 1.23 -8.22 7.05
C TRP A 23 -0.29 -8.31 6.82
N ARG A 24 -0.95 -7.26 6.31
CA ARG A 24 -2.37 -7.30 5.99
C ARG A 24 -2.54 -7.67 4.53
N THR A 25 -3.05 -8.87 4.26
CA THR A 25 -3.20 -9.39 2.89
C THR A 25 -4.61 -9.81 2.54
N ALA A 26 -5.38 -10.31 3.51
CA ALA A 26 -6.76 -10.67 3.28
C ALA A 26 -7.66 -9.43 3.16
N LYS A 27 -8.71 -9.50 2.32
CA LYS A 27 -9.69 -8.44 2.09
C LYS A 27 -10.22 -7.84 3.39
N TRP A 28 -10.71 -8.67 4.29
CA TRP A 28 -11.28 -8.23 5.56
C TRP A 28 -10.24 -7.53 6.47
N GLU A 29 -8.99 -8.01 6.49
CA GLU A 29 -7.91 -7.37 7.25
C GLU A 29 -7.58 -5.98 6.72
N LEU A 30 -7.52 -5.83 5.38
CA LEU A 30 -7.26 -4.56 4.71
C LEU A 30 -8.39 -3.56 4.98
N MET A 31 -9.64 -4.02 4.96
CA MET A 31 -10.81 -3.18 5.27
C MET A 31 -10.81 -2.72 6.73
N GLU A 32 -10.60 -3.64 7.67
CA GLU A 32 -10.50 -3.33 9.10
C GLU A 32 -9.36 -2.35 9.36
N PHE A 33 -8.19 -2.63 8.79
CA PHE A 33 -7.01 -1.79 8.95
C PHE A 33 -7.21 -0.41 8.34
N GLY A 34 -7.79 -0.30 7.14
CA GLY A 34 -8.07 0.98 6.48
C GLY A 34 -9.03 1.85 7.30
N LYS A 35 -10.11 1.27 7.85
CA LYS A 35 -11.01 1.95 8.76
C LYS A 35 -10.30 2.39 10.04
N PHE A 36 -9.53 1.48 10.63
CA PHE A 36 -8.80 1.76 11.85
C PHE A 36 -7.85 2.95 11.72
N ILE A 37 -7.06 3.05 10.64
CA ILE A 37 -6.15 4.18 10.45
C ILE A 37 -6.90 5.49 10.18
N ALA A 38 -8.04 5.44 9.49
CA ALA A 38 -8.88 6.59 9.23
C ALA A 38 -9.52 7.14 10.51
N ASP A 39 -10.06 6.28 11.36
CA ASP A 39 -10.69 6.65 12.64
C ASP A 39 -9.72 7.32 13.62
N HIS A 40 -8.42 7.09 13.45
CA HIS A 40 -7.37 7.65 14.31
C HIS A 40 -6.57 8.78 13.66
N ALA A 41 -6.97 9.21 12.46
CA ALA A 41 -6.24 10.18 11.65
C ALA A 41 -6.08 11.57 12.29
N ASP A 42 -6.89 11.91 13.29
CA ASP A 42 -6.82 13.20 13.98
C ASP A 42 -5.48 13.44 14.68
N TYR A 43 -4.87 12.38 15.17
CA TYR A 43 -3.63 12.47 15.92
C TYR A 43 -2.56 11.46 15.50
N SER A 44 -2.90 10.48 14.65
CA SER A 44 -1.97 9.42 14.23
C SER A 44 -1.94 9.30 12.72
N ARG A 45 -0.80 9.60 12.12
CA ARG A 45 -0.56 9.49 10.68
C ARG A 45 0.25 8.24 10.39
N GLN A 46 -0.40 7.29 9.76
CA GLN A 46 0.17 5.98 9.46
C GLN A 46 0.85 6.02 8.08
N SER A 47 2.13 5.63 8.03
CA SER A 47 2.87 5.43 6.79
C SER A 47 2.77 3.96 6.37
N LEU A 48 2.28 3.72 5.16
CA LEU A 48 2.11 2.37 4.63
C LEU A 48 3.35 1.95 3.86
N TRP A 49 4.17 1.11 4.48
CA TRP A 49 5.33 0.53 3.83
C TRP A 49 5.00 -0.84 3.26
N VAL A 50 5.27 -1.02 1.97
CA VAL A 50 5.03 -2.30 1.27
C VAL A 50 6.07 -3.34 1.64
N ASN A 51 7.29 -2.91 1.89
CA ASN A 51 8.43 -3.67 2.37
C ASN A 51 9.35 -2.77 3.18
N THR A 52 10.27 -3.32 3.94
CA THR A 52 11.32 -2.58 4.66
C THR A 52 12.64 -3.34 4.56
N PRO A 53 13.80 -2.78 4.98
CA PRO A 53 15.05 -3.54 5.02
C PRO A 53 14.97 -4.82 5.85
N ASP A 54 14.02 -4.90 6.80
CA ASP A 54 13.84 -6.03 7.70
C ASP A 54 12.67 -6.95 7.32
N ILE A 55 11.80 -6.51 6.40
CA ILE A 55 10.53 -7.18 6.18
C ILE A 55 10.27 -7.34 4.68
N LEU A 56 10.44 -8.57 4.22
CA LEU A 56 9.98 -9.08 2.95
C LEU A 56 8.87 -10.10 3.22
N HIS A 57 7.62 -9.64 3.26
CA HIS A 57 6.48 -10.51 3.54
C HIS A 57 6.33 -11.62 2.49
N GLU A 58 5.83 -12.79 2.90
CA GLU A 58 5.66 -13.96 2.02
C GLU A 58 4.86 -13.67 0.75
N SER A 59 3.89 -12.76 0.79
CA SER A 59 3.12 -12.35 -0.39
C SER A 59 4.01 -11.76 -1.50
N LEU A 60 5.05 -11.00 -1.14
CA LEU A 60 6.04 -10.50 -2.09
C LEU A 60 7.05 -11.57 -2.50
N GLN A 61 7.38 -12.51 -1.60
CA GLN A 61 8.29 -13.61 -1.92
C GLN A 61 7.71 -14.53 -3.01
N HIS A 62 6.39 -14.74 -3.02
CA HIS A 62 5.73 -15.75 -3.85
C HIS A 62 4.72 -15.21 -4.86
N GLY A 63 4.28 -13.96 -4.73
CA GLY A 63 3.21 -13.39 -5.56
C GLY A 63 3.67 -12.81 -6.91
N GLY A 64 4.97 -12.82 -7.20
CA GLY A 64 5.52 -12.28 -8.45
C GLY A 64 5.26 -10.78 -8.66
N PRO A 65 5.57 -10.24 -9.86
CA PRO A 65 5.44 -8.81 -10.16
C PRO A 65 4.04 -8.24 -9.91
N GLY A 66 2.98 -9.04 -10.13
CA GLY A 66 1.59 -8.62 -9.87
C GLY A 66 1.37 -8.23 -8.42
N MET A 67 1.93 -8.97 -7.46
CA MET A 67 1.79 -8.64 -6.04
C MET A 67 2.50 -7.33 -5.67
N PHE A 68 3.65 -7.03 -6.28
CA PHE A 68 4.32 -5.74 -6.08
C PHE A 68 3.44 -4.58 -6.53
N ALA A 69 2.83 -4.69 -7.70
CA ALA A 69 1.91 -3.67 -8.21
C ALA A 69 0.67 -3.51 -7.32
N ILE A 70 0.04 -4.61 -6.89
CA ILE A 70 -1.11 -4.62 -5.99
C ILE A 70 -0.78 -3.91 -4.66
N ARG A 71 0.32 -4.30 -4.03
CA ARG A 71 0.74 -3.72 -2.74
C ARG A 71 1.05 -2.23 -2.85
N ALA A 72 1.75 -1.82 -3.92
CA ALA A 72 2.05 -0.42 -4.18
C ALA A 72 0.79 0.41 -4.43
N ALA A 73 -0.12 -0.08 -5.28
CA ALA A 73 -1.38 0.61 -5.57
C ALA A 73 -2.19 0.87 -4.30
N MET A 74 -2.38 -0.16 -3.47
CA MET A 74 -3.11 -0.01 -2.21
C MET A 74 -2.40 0.93 -1.23
N ALA A 75 -1.10 0.78 -1.01
CA ALA A 75 -0.36 1.66 -0.10
C ALA A 75 -0.44 3.12 -0.53
N ALA A 76 -0.25 3.38 -1.83
CA ALA A 76 -0.25 4.72 -2.41
C ALA A 76 -1.61 5.41 -2.38
N THR A 77 -2.71 4.66 -2.38
CA THR A 77 -4.07 5.22 -2.46
C THR A 77 -4.84 5.16 -1.15
N MET A 78 -4.49 4.26 -0.23
CA MET A 78 -5.12 4.20 1.10
C MET A 78 -4.57 5.26 2.06
N SER A 79 -3.30 5.64 1.94
CA SER A 79 -2.66 6.61 2.83
C SER A 79 -1.94 7.72 2.07
N PRO A 80 -1.95 8.96 2.60
CA PRO A 80 -1.15 10.05 2.05
C PRO A 80 0.36 9.82 2.20
N THR A 81 0.77 8.94 3.10
CA THR A 81 2.18 8.62 3.35
C THR A 81 2.43 7.13 3.14
N TRP A 82 3.30 6.81 2.22
CA TRP A 82 3.70 5.45 1.92
C TRP A 82 5.17 5.38 1.52
N GLY A 83 5.72 4.18 1.49
CA GLY A 83 7.12 3.99 1.11
C GLY A 83 7.42 2.60 0.61
N VAL A 84 8.53 2.51 -0.10
CA VAL A 84 9.15 1.28 -0.58
C VAL A 84 10.61 1.25 -0.11
N TYR A 85 11.11 0.07 0.18
CA TYR A 85 12.54 -0.16 0.32
C TYR A 85 13.15 -0.42 -1.06
N SER A 86 14.31 0.16 -1.32
CA SER A 86 15.06 0.05 -2.57
C SER A 86 15.21 -1.40 -3.03
N GLY A 87 14.97 -1.67 -4.31
CA GLY A 87 14.89 -3.00 -4.90
C GLY A 87 13.45 -3.51 -5.05
N PHE A 88 12.47 -2.85 -4.44
CA PHE A 88 11.06 -3.14 -4.68
C PHE A 88 10.69 -2.91 -6.15
N GLU A 89 11.19 -1.85 -6.74
CA GLU A 89 11.03 -1.50 -8.15
C GLU A 89 11.64 -2.53 -9.10
N LEU A 90 12.58 -3.36 -8.62
CA LEU A 90 13.21 -4.44 -9.36
C LEU A 90 12.64 -5.82 -9.00
N PHE A 91 11.51 -5.85 -8.33
CA PHE A 91 10.84 -7.09 -7.89
C PHE A 91 11.73 -8.00 -7.03
N GLU A 92 12.62 -7.42 -6.22
CA GLU A 92 13.47 -8.19 -5.32
C GLU A 92 12.60 -8.95 -4.30
N HIS A 93 12.60 -10.28 -4.38
CA HIS A 93 11.69 -11.15 -3.64
C HIS A 93 12.37 -12.31 -2.91
N ARG A 94 13.71 -12.31 -2.84
CA ARG A 94 14.44 -13.44 -2.26
C ARG A 94 14.74 -13.21 -0.80
N ALA A 95 14.21 -14.08 0.04
CA ALA A 95 14.55 -14.12 1.46
C ALA A 95 15.89 -14.82 1.69
N VAL A 96 16.54 -14.50 2.83
CA VAL A 96 17.81 -15.13 3.25
C VAL A 96 17.70 -16.64 3.41
N ARG A 97 16.51 -17.12 3.77
CA ARG A 97 16.15 -18.55 3.91
C ARG A 97 14.64 -18.72 3.91
N GLU A 98 14.16 -19.91 3.70
CA GLU A 98 12.75 -20.24 3.81
C GLU A 98 12.18 -19.87 5.19
N GLY A 99 10.98 -19.29 5.21
CA GLY A 99 10.29 -18.83 6.41
C GLY A 99 10.88 -17.58 7.06
N SER A 100 11.87 -16.94 6.42
CA SER A 100 12.39 -15.64 6.86
C SER A 100 11.73 -14.51 6.09
N GLU A 101 11.54 -13.37 6.76
CA GLU A 101 11.15 -12.11 6.13
C GLU A 101 12.36 -11.19 5.84
N GLU A 102 13.58 -11.65 6.12
CA GLU A 102 14.80 -10.87 5.89
C GLU A 102 15.28 -11.05 4.45
N TYR A 103 15.62 -9.95 3.80
CA TYR A 103 16.14 -9.96 2.44
C TYR A 103 17.49 -10.66 2.34
N LEU A 104 17.67 -11.47 1.29
CA LEU A 104 18.98 -11.96 0.89
C LEU A 104 19.87 -10.78 0.47
N ASN A 105 21.08 -10.69 1.02
CA ASN A 105 22.04 -9.61 0.75
C ASN A 105 21.45 -8.22 1.05
N SER A 106 20.85 -8.08 2.21
CA SER A 106 20.30 -6.81 2.68
C SER A 106 21.38 -5.74 2.83
N GLU A 107 21.07 -4.51 2.43
CA GLU A 107 21.95 -3.33 2.61
C GLU A 107 22.28 -3.01 4.08
N LYS A 108 21.66 -3.69 5.03
CA LYS A 108 22.04 -3.60 6.44
C LYS A 108 23.49 -3.97 6.71
N TYR A 109 24.07 -4.81 5.87
CA TYR A 109 25.37 -5.43 6.12
C TYR A 109 26.38 -5.21 5.01
N GLU A 110 25.94 -4.88 3.78
CA GLU A 110 26.80 -4.73 2.62
C GLU A 110 26.22 -3.76 1.59
N LEU A 111 27.09 -3.21 0.75
CA LEU A 111 26.65 -2.44 -0.43
C LEU A 111 25.99 -3.38 -1.42
N ARG A 112 24.83 -2.96 -1.92
CA ARG A 112 24.07 -3.68 -2.95
C ARG A 112 23.86 -2.78 -4.17
N PRO A 113 24.80 -2.79 -5.12
CA PRO A 113 24.61 -2.04 -6.35
C PRO A 113 23.47 -2.65 -7.17
N ARG A 114 22.65 -1.78 -7.77
CA ARG A 114 21.55 -2.15 -8.65
C ARG A 114 21.65 -1.33 -9.92
N ASP A 115 21.43 -1.95 -11.07
CA ASP A 115 21.36 -1.25 -12.36
C ASP A 115 19.88 -0.96 -12.68
N PHE A 116 19.38 0.14 -12.14
CA PHE A 116 18.00 0.57 -12.35
C PHE A 116 17.73 0.96 -13.79
N ASP A 117 18.72 1.59 -14.46
CA ASP A 117 18.58 2.04 -15.84
C ASP A 117 18.49 0.85 -16.81
N ALA A 118 19.32 -0.18 -16.62
CA ALA A 118 19.23 -1.40 -17.40
C ALA A 118 17.89 -2.11 -17.20
N ALA A 119 17.45 -2.29 -15.97
CA ALA A 119 16.15 -2.93 -15.68
C ALA A 119 14.98 -2.15 -16.32
N LEU A 120 15.03 -0.82 -16.29
CA LEU A 120 14.02 0.02 -16.92
C LEU A 120 14.04 -0.15 -18.46
N ALA A 121 15.22 -0.17 -19.07
CA ALA A 121 15.37 -0.35 -20.52
C ALA A 121 14.87 -1.72 -20.98
N ASP A 122 15.07 -2.75 -20.17
CA ASP A 122 14.65 -4.13 -20.46
C ASP A 122 13.15 -4.38 -20.15
N GLY A 123 12.46 -3.40 -19.56
CA GLY A 123 11.06 -3.55 -19.15
C GLY A 123 10.85 -4.39 -17.89
N GLU A 124 11.90 -4.61 -17.13
CA GLU A 124 11.92 -5.39 -15.88
C GLU A 124 11.87 -4.49 -14.63
N SER A 125 11.26 -3.30 -14.75
CA SER A 125 11.14 -2.33 -13.67
C SER A 125 9.70 -1.93 -13.42
N LEU A 126 9.33 -1.84 -12.14
CA LEU A 126 8.04 -1.30 -11.67
C LEU A 126 8.07 0.25 -11.60
N GLU A 127 9.21 0.88 -11.83
CA GLU A 127 9.38 2.34 -11.70
C GLU A 127 8.33 3.16 -12.46
N PRO A 128 7.99 2.86 -13.74
CA PRO A 128 6.96 3.63 -14.45
C PRO A 128 5.59 3.56 -13.78
N PHE A 129 5.25 2.41 -13.19
CA PHE A 129 4.00 2.24 -12.46
C PHE A 129 4.02 3.06 -11.14
N LEU A 130 5.12 3.03 -10.39
CA LEU A 130 5.28 3.81 -9.17
C LEU A 130 5.26 5.31 -9.46
N ALA A 131 5.91 5.75 -10.54
CA ALA A 131 5.87 7.12 -11.00
C ALA A 131 4.44 7.57 -11.31
N ARG A 132 3.68 6.74 -12.03
CA ARG A 132 2.28 7.01 -12.36
C ARG A 132 1.39 7.09 -11.12
N LEU A 133 1.55 6.22 -10.14
CA LEU A 133 0.85 6.30 -8.86
C LEU A 133 1.14 7.62 -8.15
N ASN A 134 2.38 8.06 -8.13
CA ASN A 134 2.77 9.33 -7.50
C ASN A 134 2.25 10.56 -8.27
N GLU A 135 2.14 10.49 -9.59
CA GLU A 135 1.47 11.52 -10.39
C GLU A 135 -0.01 11.64 -10.02
N ILE A 136 -0.73 10.52 -10.00
CA ILE A 136 -2.15 10.47 -9.61
C ILE A 136 -2.34 11.07 -8.22
N ARG A 137 -1.53 10.67 -7.25
CA ARG A 137 -1.62 11.20 -5.88
C ARG A 137 -1.39 12.71 -5.77
N ARG A 138 -0.54 13.28 -6.63
CA ARG A 138 -0.27 14.72 -6.63
C ARG A 138 -1.43 15.56 -7.14
N VAL A 139 -2.20 15.03 -8.09
CA VAL A 139 -3.31 15.78 -8.70
C VAL A 139 -4.66 15.53 -8.01
N HIS A 140 -4.76 14.51 -7.15
CA HIS A 140 -5.98 14.16 -6.45
C HIS A 140 -5.89 14.47 -4.95
N PRO A 141 -6.48 15.61 -4.47
CA PRO A 141 -6.54 15.94 -3.05
C PRO A 141 -7.17 14.86 -2.19
N ALA A 142 -8.15 14.11 -2.70
CA ALA A 142 -8.78 12.99 -2.01
C ALA A 142 -7.76 11.92 -1.56
N LEU A 143 -6.69 11.69 -2.33
CA LEU A 143 -5.63 10.74 -1.99
C LEU A 143 -4.60 11.30 -1.00
N GLN A 144 -4.65 12.59 -0.70
CA GLN A 144 -3.77 13.24 0.27
C GLN A 144 -4.35 13.27 1.68
N GLN A 145 -5.49 12.62 1.87
CA GLN A 145 -6.19 12.54 3.14
C GLN A 145 -6.23 11.10 3.67
N LEU A 146 -6.18 10.94 4.99
CA LEU A 146 -6.29 9.62 5.62
C LEU A 146 -7.75 9.29 6.00
N ARG A 147 -8.54 10.31 6.40
CA ARG A 147 -9.87 10.16 7.01
C ARG A 147 -10.97 9.61 6.10
N THR A 148 -10.92 9.96 4.83
CA THR A 148 -12.10 9.86 3.93
C THR A 148 -12.14 8.56 3.13
N ILE A 149 -11.71 7.44 3.70
CA ILE A 149 -11.79 6.14 3.05
C ILE A 149 -13.15 5.49 3.34
N THR A 150 -13.83 5.05 2.29
CA THR A 150 -15.05 4.24 2.38
C THR A 150 -14.88 2.97 1.56
N PHE A 151 -15.09 1.81 2.20
CA PHE A 151 -15.05 0.52 1.50
C PHE A 151 -16.43 0.19 0.95
N HIS A 152 -16.47 -0.23 -0.31
CA HIS A 152 -17.68 -0.62 -1.01
C HIS A 152 -17.83 -2.13 -1.06
N HIS A 153 -19.07 -2.60 -1.12
CA HIS A 153 -19.34 -4.02 -1.26
C HIS A 153 -19.03 -4.50 -2.69
N ILE A 154 -18.28 -5.59 -2.78
CA ILE A 154 -18.02 -6.32 -4.03
C ILE A 154 -18.12 -7.82 -3.74
N ASP A 155 -18.83 -8.57 -4.58
CA ASP A 155 -19.22 -9.97 -4.37
C ASP A 155 -18.10 -10.99 -4.60
N ASN A 156 -16.88 -10.53 -4.87
CA ASN A 156 -15.70 -11.36 -5.02
C ASN A 156 -14.66 -11.02 -3.93
N ASP A 157 -14.23 -12.01 -3.16
CA ASP A 157 -13.23 -11.82 -2.10
C ASP A 157 -11.80 -11.60 -2.63
N ALA A 158 -11.54 -11.89 -3.88
CA ALA A 158 -10.30 -11.55 -4.57
C ALA A 158 -10.28 -10.10 -5.08
N LEU A 159 -11.34 -9.32 -4.85
CA LEU A 159 -11.41 -7.92 -5.23
C LEU A 159 -11.65 -7.04 -4.00
N LEU A 160 -10.98 -5.90 -3.96
CA LEU A 160 -11.17 -4.86 -2.95
C LEU A 160 -11.58 -3.56 -3.64
N ALA A 161 -12.64 -2.92 -3.14
CA ALA A 161 -13.09 -1.63 -3.65
C ALA A 161 -13.25 -0.61 -2.51
N TYR A 162 -12.71 0.57 -2.71
CA TYR A 162 -12.87 1.69 -1.79
C TYR A 162 -12.81 3.02 -2.52
N SER A 163 -13.43 4.03 -1.93
CA SER A 163 -13.34 5.41 -2.41
C SER A 163 -12.66 6.30 -1.41
N LYS A 164 -12.16 7.42 -1.93
CA LYS A 164 -11.66 8.55 -1.17
C LYS A 164 -12.36 9.80 -1.69
N PHE A 165 -12.72 10.70 -0.78
CA PHE A 165 -13.39 11.94 -1.09
C PHE A 165 -12.75 13.11 -0.35
N ASP A 166 -12.50 14.23 -1.05
CA ASP A 166 -12.09 15.47 -0.42
C ASP A 166 -13.26 16.47 -0.39
N PRO A 167 -13.84 16.73 0.79
CA PRO A 167 -15.02 17.61 0.90
C PRO A 167 -14.72 19.09 0.60
N ILE A 168 -13.44 19.48 0.55
CA ILE A 168 -13.05 20.86 0.30
C ILE A 168 -13.04 21.15 -1.21
N THR A 169 -12.47 20.24 -1.99
CA THR A 169 -12.34 20.41 -3.45
C THR A 169 -13.43 19.69 -4.24
N GLY A 170 -14.16 18.76 -3.59
CA GLY A 170 -15.09 17.86 -4.26
C GLY A 170 -14.39 16.75 -5.07
N ASP A 171 -13.06 16.61 -4.93
CA ASP A 171 -12.32 15.56 -5.61
C ASP A 171 -12.68 14.18 -5.04
N GLN A 172 -12.84 13.21 -5.94
CA GLN A 172 -13.23 11.85 -5.57
C GLN A 172 -12.47 10.84 -6.41
N VAL A 173 -12.04 9.76 -5.76
CA VAL A 173 -11.31 8.67 -6.40
C VAL A 173 -11.92 7.34 -5.97
N LEU A 174 -12.34 6.53 -6.93
CA LEU A 174 -12.72 5.14 -6.72
C LEU A 174 -11.52 4.26 -7.08
N VAL A 175 -11.15 3.38 -6.16
CA VAL A 175 -10.09 2.39 -6.35
C VAL A 175 -10.71 1.00 -6.33
N VAL A 176 -10.49 0.24 -7.40
CA VAL A 176 -10.82 -1.19 -7.46
C VAL A 176 -9.54 -1.92 -7.77
N VAL A 177 -9.18 -2.87 -6.92
CA VAL A 177 -7.92 -3.60 -7.03
C VAL A 177 -8.15 -5.10 -6.84
N THR A 178 -7.50 -5.91 -7.69
CA THR A 178 -7.43 -7.36 -7.45
C THR A 178 -6.47 -7.66 -6.30
N LEU A 179 -6.78 -8.68 -5.51
CA LEU A 179 -5.87 -9.25 -4.52
C LEU A 179 -5.20 -10.53 -5.05
N ASN A 180 -5.64 -11.01 -6.24
CA ASN A 180 -5.04 -12.11 -6.96
C ASN A 180 -3.92 -11.61 -7.89
N PRO A 181 -2.65 -11.93 -7.65
CA PRO A 181 -1.54 -11.45 -8.49
C PRO A 181 -1.36 -12.26 -9.78
N PHE A 182 -2.09 -13.37 -9.94
CA PHE A 182 -1.83 -14.35 -11.00
C PHE A 182 -2.83 -14.31 -12.16
N GLY A 183 -3.93 -13.57 -12.01
CA GLY A 183 -4.94 -13.51 -13.08
C GLY A 183 -6.00 -12.45 -12.87
N PRO A 184 -6.84 -12.24 -13.88
CA PRO A 184 -7.97 -11.32 -13.79
C PRO A 184 -9.06 -11.88 -12.87
N GLU A 185 -9.79 -10.96 -12.25
CA GLU A 185 -10.94 -11.26 -11.39
C GLU A 185 -12.13 -10.44 -11.85
N GLU A 186 -13.32 -11.00 -11.70
CA GLU A 186 -14.58 -10.34 -12.03
C GLU A 186 -15.47 -10.27 -10.79
N GLY A 187 -16.27 -9.22 -10.67
CA GLY A 187 -17.22 -9.06 -9.59
C GLY A 187 -18.17 -7.90 -9.82
N THR A 188 -19.29 -7.92 -9.10
CA THR A 188 -20.26 -6.82 -9.09
C THR A 188 -19.96 -5.91 -7.91
N LEU A 189 -19.86 -4.61 -8.19
CA LEU A 189 -19.56 -3.57 -7.20
C LEU A 189 -20.83 -2.75 -6.91
N TRP A 190 -21.18 -2.63 -5.63
CA TRP A 190 -22.24 -1.74 -5.15
C TRP A 190 -21.59 -0.50 -4.51
N LEU A 191 -21.82 0.64 -5.15
CA LEU A 191 -21.27 1.91 -4.71
C LEU A 191 -22.17 2.59 -3.67
N ASP A 192 -21.55 3.10 -2.63
CA ASP A 192 -22.14 4.07 -1.73
C ASP A 192 -21.99 5.46 -2.37
N MET A 193 -23.07 5.96 -2.99
CA MET A 193 -23.08 7.21 -3.73
C MET A 193 -22.94 8.42 -2.80
N GLU A 194 -23.47 8.35 -1.57
CA GLU A 194 -23.33 9.41 -0.58
C GLU A 194 -21.83 9.56 -0.17
N ALA A 195 -21.14 8.45 0.05
CA ALA A 195 -19.72 8.45 0.37
C ALA A 195 -18.85 8.99 -0.79
N LEU A 196 -19.36 8.94 -2.02
CA LEU A 196 -18.73 9.53 -3.20
C LEU A 196 -19.11 11.02 -3.39
N GLY A 197 -19.95 11.59 -2.52
CA GLY A 197 -20.40 12.97 -2.66
C GLY A 197 -21.39 13.20 -3.80
N MET A 198 -22.08 12.15 -4.25
CA MET A 198 -23.00 12.16 -5.38
C MET A 198 -24.44 12.02 -4.95
#